data_03aed3983ddb45605ffd79203aebb52b
#
_entry.id   03aed3983ddb45605ffd79203aebb52b
#
_cell.length_a   1.000
_cell.length_b   1.000
_cell.length_c   1.000
_cell.angle_alpha   90.00
_cell.angle_beta   90.00
_cell.angle_gamma   90.00
#
_symmetry.space_group_name_H-M   'P 1'
#
loop_
_entity.id
_entity.type
_entity.pdbx_description
1 polymer ?
#
loop_
_entity_poly.entity_id
_entity_poly.type
_entity_poly.pdbx_seq_one_letter_code
_entity_poly.pdbx_strand_id
1 'polypeptide(L)'
;ATGDVIDFVARLFGLNSYEAAQKLAQNFGIDPDKPPAAAVLPKPERPLLKAYRQEEVRCLRVLCDYLHLLESWKVQYAPKTLEDVLDDRFVEACQMLDYVEYLADLLIAAELEQRVKIVEMLNKDGLIAGLEERLDRLKKEDDAHEKQSAA
;
A
#
# COMPACT_ATOMS: atom_id res chain seq x y z
N ALA A 1 -42.23 15.20 -3.85
CA ALA A 1 -41.82 16.56 -3.47
C ALA A 1 -40.29 16.62 -3.66
N THR A 2 -39.85 17.26 -4.71
CA THR A 2 -38.44 17.57 -4.96
C THR A 2 -38.21 19.02 -4.55
N GLY A 3 -37.40 19.26 -3.56
CA GLY A 3 -37.01 20.58 -3.10
C GLY A 3 -35.85 20.48 -2.16
N ASP A 4 -34.97 21.49 -2.15
CA ASP A 4 -33.86 21.59 -1.21
C ASP A 4 -34.30 22.19 0.14
N VAL A 5 -33.36 22.34 1.07
CA VAL A 5 -33.62 22.90 2.42
C VAL A 5 -34.17 24.33 2.33
N ILE A 6 -33.75 25.11 1.34
CA ILE A 6 -34.20 26.49 1.11
C ILE A 6 -35.67 26.49 0.71
N ASP A 7 -36.09 25.63 -0.23
CA ASP A 7 -37.47 25.46 -0.65
C ASP A 7 -38.36 25.02 0.51
N PHE A 8 -37.89 24.15 1.36
CA PHE A 8 -38.63 23.72 2.55
C PHE A 8 -38.90 24.90 3.50
N VAL A 9 -37.84 25.67 3.81
CA VAL A 9 -37.97 26.84 4.71
C VAL A 9 -38.84 27.94 4.08
N ALA A 10 -38.72 28.18 2.76
CA ALA A 10 -39.54 29.12 2.03
C ALA A 10 -41.00 28.79 2.18
N ARG A 11 -41.38 27.53 1.98
CA ARG A 11 -42.78 27.05 2.10
C ARG A 11 -43.29 27.09 3.55
N LEU A 12 -42.41 26.71 4.51
CA LEU A 12 -42.79 26.67 5.92
C LEU A 12 -43.12 28.05 6.49
N PHE A 13 -42.37 29.07 6.06
CA PHE A 13 -42.49 30.43 6.59
C PHE A 13 -43.16 31.44 5.59
N GLY A 14 -43.57 30.96 4.42
CA GLY A 14 -44.18 31.82 3.39
C GLY A 14 -43.22 32.87 2.82
N LEU A 15 -41.93 32.54 2.74
CA LEU A 15 -40.87 33.41 2.28
C LEU A 15 -40.50 33.10 0.83
N ASN A 16 -39.86 34.06 0.16
CA ASN A 16 -39.20 33.74 -1.11
C ASN A 16 -37.87 33.00 -0.84
N SER A 17 -37.27 32.40 -1.89
CA SER A 17 -36.03 31.60 -1.73
C SER A 17 -34.84 32.39 -1.18
N TYR A 18 -34.76 33.69 -1.51
CA TYR A 18 -33.70 34.55 -1.00
C TYR A 18 -33.86 34.85 0.50
N GLU A 19 -35.08 35.20 0.92
CA GLU A 19 -35.40 35.43 2.33
C GLU A 19 -35.25 34.18 3.17
N ALA A 20 -35.61 33.02 2.63
CA ALA A 20 -35.42 31.74 3.26
C ALA A 20 -33.90 31.41 3.44
N ALA A 21 -33.09 31.69 2.44
CA ALA A 21 -31.67 31.55 2.52
C ALA A 21 -31.03 32.49 3.56
N GLN A 22 -31.46 33.77 3.60
CA GLN A 22 -31.02 34.73 4.62
C GLN A 22 -31.38 34.29 6.03
N LYS A 23 -32.61 33.80 6.24
CA LYS A 23 -33.07 33.30 7.53
C LYS A 23 -32.26 32.09 8.00
N LEU A 24 -31.95 31.18 7.08
CA LEU A 24 -31.04 30.03 7.37
C LEU A 24 -29.64 30.52 7.74
N ALA A 25 -29.08 31.43 6.95
CA ALA A 25 -27.75 32.01 7.21
C ALA A 25 -27.66 32.63 8.61
N GLN A 26 -28.66 33.43 8.99
CA GLN A 26 -28.74 34.04 10.32
C GLN A 26 -28.82 33.01 11.45
N ASN A 27 -29.69 31.99 11.26
CA ASN A 27 -29.87 30.95 12.30
C ASN A 27 -28.62 30.08 12.50
N PHE A 28 -27.83 29.88 11.46
CA PHE A 28 -26.59 29.08 11.52
C PHE A 28 -25.34 29.95 11.68
N GLY A 29 -25.46 31.27 11.85
CA GLY A 29 -24.34 32.17 12.01
C GLY A 29 -23.44 32.27 10.77
N ILE A 30 -24.00 32.03 9.58
CA ILE A 30 -23.31 32.10 8.30
C ILE A 30 -23.42 33.54 7.79
N ASP A 31 -22.28 34.19 7.61
CA ASP A 31 -22.22 35.51 7.00
C ASP A 31 -22.22 35.37 5.46
N PRO A 32 -23.28 35.83 4.76
CA PRO A 32 -23.39 35.71 3.31
C PRO A 32 -22.32 36.48 2.53
N ASP A 33 -21.72 37.51 3.14
CA ASP A 33 -20.67 38.32 2.51
C ASP A 33 -19.25 37.79 2.75
N LYS A 34 -19.08 36.78 3.62
CA LYS A 34 -17.82 36.06 3.75
C LYS A 34 -17.74 34.93 2.77
N PRO A 35 -16.67 34.85 1.97
CA PRO A 35 -16.43 33.65 1.17
C PRO A 35 -16.49 32.43 2.08
N PRO A 36 -17.12 31.30 1.67
CA PRO A 36 -17.19 30.13 2.48
C PRO A 36 -15.76 29.77 2.85
N ALA A 37 -15.44 29.84 4.14
CA ALA A 37 -14.22 29.21 4.62
C ALA A 37 -14.33 27.76 4.14
N ALA A 38 -13.51 27.38 3.18
CA ALA A 38 -13.43 25.99 2.75
C ALA A 38 -13.04 25.22 4.00
N ALA A 39 -14.04 24.80 4.75
CA ALA A 39 -13.87 23.80 5.77
C ALA A 39 -13.52 22.51 5.03
N VAL A 40 -12.27 22.42 4.63
CA VAL A 40 -11.65 21.13 4.36
C VAL A 40 -11.70 20.45 5.72
N LEU A 41 -12.83 19.78 5.98
CA LEU A 41 -12.89 18.83 7.08
C LEU A 41 -11.76 17.85 6.77
N PRO A 42 -10.67 17.84 7.56
CA PRO A 42 -9.64 16.84 7.36
C PRO A 42 -10.37 15.51 7.46
N LYS A 43 -10.33 14.71 6.38
CA LYS A 43 -10.80 13.33 6.43
C LYS A 43 -10.16 12.74 7.68
N PRO A 44 -10.93 12.15 8.62
CA PRO A 44 -10.35 11.55 9.79
C PRO A 44 -9.37 10.48 9.30
N GLU A 45 -8.09 10.82 9.31
CA GLU A 45 -7.04 9.84 9.06
C GLU A 45 -7.15 8.84 10.19
N ARG A 46 -7.47 7.60 9.85
CA ARG A 46 -7.38 6.49 10.80
C ARG A 46 -5.90 6.08 10.83
N PRO A 47 -5.12 6.54 11.83
CA PRO A 47 -3.66 6.36 11.83
C PRO A 47 -3.27 4.87 11.79
N LEU A 48 -4.06 4.01 12.45
CA LEU A 48 -3.86 2.57 12.44
C LEU A 48 -4.04 1.94 11.04
N LEU A 49 -5.04 2.38 10.29
CA LEU A 49 -5.25 1.87 8.92
C LEU A 49 -4.14 2.32 7.97
N LYS A 50 -3.64 3.55 8.15
CA LYS A 50 -2.51 4.06 7.35
C LYS A 50 -1.23 3.30 7.65
N ALA A 51 -0.92 3.09 8.92
CA ALA A 51 0.24 2.30 9.35
C ALA A 51 0.16 0.86 8.83
N TYR A 52 -1.00 0.22 8.96
CA TYR A 52 -1.22 -1.12 8.42
C TYR A 52 -0.98 -1.18 6.90
N ARG A 53 -1.55 -0.24 6.14
CA ARG A 53 -1.34 -0.20 4.67
C ARG A 53 0.12 0.00 4.29
N GLN A 54 0.87 0.77 5.05
CA GLN A 54 2.31 0.95 4.83
C GLN A 54 3.06 -0.37 5.03
N GLU A 55 2.75 -1.11 6.09
CA GLU A 55 3.34 -2.43 6.36
C GLU A 55 2.93 -3.47 5.32
N GLU A 56 1.67 -3.49 4.90
CA GLU A 56 1.18 -4.38 3.84
C GLU A 56 1.96 -4.15 2.52
N VAL A 57 2.09 -2.89 2.11
CA VAL A 57 2.84 -2.52 0.90
C VAL A 57 4.33 -2.86 1.05
N ARG A 58 4.90 -2.65 2.23
CA ARG A 58 6.29 -3.03 2.52
C ARG A 58 6.49 -4.53 2.36
N CYS A 59 5.66 -5.35 3.01
CA CYS A 59 5.73 -6.81 2.92
C CYS A 59 5.62 -7.27 1.45
N LEU A 60 4.63 -6.78 0.73
CA LEU A 60 4.42 -7.16 -0.67
C LEU A 60 5.62 -6.78 -1.55
N ARG A 61 6.17 -5.57 -1.39
CA ARG A 61 7.33 -5.13 -2.15
C ARG A 61 8.55 -6.02 -1.90
N VAL A 62 8.84 -6.34 -0.64
CA VAL A 62 9.98 -7.19 -0.29
C VAL A 62 9.83 -8.60 -0.87
N LEU A 63 8.63 -9.17 -0.80
CA LEU A 63 8.35 -10.48 -1.41
C LEU A 63 8.50 -10.43 -2.94
N CYS A 64 8.00 -9.41 -3.60
CA CYS A 64 8.15 -9.25 -5.06
C CYS A 64 9.62 -9.03 -5.47
N ASP A 65 10.37 -8.20 -4.74
CA ASP A 65 11.79 -7.98 -5.03
C ASP A 65 12.60 -9.29 -4.90
N TYR A 66 12.29 -10.08 -3.86
CA TYR A 66 12.93 -11.38 -3.68
C TYR A 66 12.48 -12.41 -4.73
N LEU A 67 11.20 -12.42 -5.10
CA LEU A 67 10.67 -13.28 -6.17
C LEU A 67 11.41 -13.04 -7.48
N HIS A 68 11.53 -11.78 -7.91
CA HIS A 68 12.26 -11.41 -9.13
C HIS A 68 13.73 -11.85 -9.09
N LEU A 69 14.36 -11.73 -7.91
CA LEU A 69 15.72 -12.20 -7.72
C LEU A 69 15.82 -13.73 -7.90
N LEU A 70 14.92 -14.50 -7.30
CA LEU A 70 14.87 -15.96 -7.42
C LEU A 70 14.62 -16.40 -8.87
N GLU A 71 13.70 -15.75 -9.57
CA GLU A 71 13.44 -16.00 -11.00
C GLU A 71 14.69 -15.75 -11.85
N SER A 72 15.38 -14.65 -11.59
CA SER A 72 16.65 -14.32 -12.26
C SER A 72 17.72 -15.40 -11.98
N TRP A 73 17.89 -15.80 -10.73
CA TRP A 73 18.84 -16.83 -10.35
C TRP A 73 18.53 -18.20 -10.94
N LYS A 74 17.25 -18.57 -11.02
CA LYS A 74 16.81 -19.82 -11.63
C LYS A 74 17.20 -19.94 -13.10
N VAL A 75 17.27 -18.80 -13.81
CA VAL A 75 17.70 -18.76 -15.21
C VAL A 75 19.22 -18.63 -15.34
N GLN A 76 19.81 -17.72 -14.58
CA GLN A 76 21.21 -17.35 -14.72
C GLN A 76 22.17 -18.45 -14.23
N TYR A 77 21.82 -19.13 -13.15
CA TYR A 77 22.65 -20.15 -12.48
C TYR A 77 22.17 -21.58 -12.76
N ALA A 78 21.26 -21.77 -13.73
CA ALA A 78 20.83 -23.10 -14.13
C ALA A 78 22.02 -23.94 -14.62
N PRO A 79 22.15 -25.21 -14.19
CA PRO A 79 23.18 -26.11 -14.68
C PRO A 79 23.01 -26.33 -16.18
N LYS A 80 24.09 -26.30 -16.93
CA LYS A 80 24.07 -26.50 -18.38
C LYS A 80 24.15 -27.97 -18.75
N THR A 81 24.76 -28.78 -17.89
CA THR A 81 24.90 -30.23 -18.05
C THR A 81 24.53 -30.94 -16.75
N LEU A 82 24.26 -32.26 -16.83
CA LEU A 82 23.94 -33.07 -15.65
C LEU A 82 25.14 -33.28 -14.69
N GLU A 83 26.34 -32.99 -15.16
CA GLU A 83 27.58 -33.16 -14.39
C GLU A 83 27.99 -31.85 -13.69
N ASP A 84 27.33 -30.74 -13.97
CA ASP A 84 27.65 -29.47 -13.38
C ASP A 84 27.31 -29.46 -11.87
N VAL A 85 28.19 -28.88 -11.08
CA VAL A 85 27.93 -28.61 -9.67
C VAL A 85 26.83 -27.55 -9.57
N LEU A 86 25.80 -27.85 -8.80
CA LEU A 86 24.70 -26.93 -8.59
C LEU A 86 25.16 -25.69 -7.82
N ASP A 87 24.90 -24.51 -8.37
CA ASP A 87 25.11 -23.24 -7.68
C ASP A 87 24.07 -23.08 -6.55
N ASP A 88 24.51 -22.62 -5.37
CA ASP A 88 23.66 -22.44 -4.19
C ASP A 88 22.46 -21.50 -4.48
N ARG A 89 22.66 -20.51 -5.34
CA ARG A 89 21.60 -19.57 -5.75
C ARG A 89 20.51 -20.26 -6.57
N PHE A 90 20.90 -21.18 -7.46
CA PHE A 90 19.96 -21.99 -8.21
C PHE A 90 19.16 -22.91 -7.30
N VAL A 91 19.84 -23.56 -6.34
CA VAL A 91 19.19 -24.45 -5.36
C VAL A 91 18.17 -23.65 -4.53
N GLU A 92 18.57 -22.50 -4.02
CA GLU A 92 17.68 -21.61 -3.27
C GLU A 92 16.48 -21.16 -4.11
N ALA A 93 16.71 -20.76 -5.37
CA ALA A 93 15.63 -20.38 -6.27
C ALA A 93 14.62 -21.52 -6.46
N CYS A 94 15.07 -22.74 -6.65
CA CYS A 94 14.21 -23.90 -6.78
C CYS A 94 13.41 -24.23 -5.50
N GLN A 95 13.98 -23.95 -4.33
CA GLN A 95 13.34 -24.25 -3.05
C GLN A 95 12.35 -23.18 -2.60
N MET A 96 12.65 -21.91 -2.87
CA MET A 96 11.94 -20.78 -2.26
C MET A 96 10.93 -20.12 -3.21
N LEU A 97 11.07 -20.27 -4.53
CA LEU A 97 10.27 -19.55 -5.51
C LEU A 97 8.77 -19.76 -5.30
N ASP A 98 8.32 -21.00 -5.28
CA ASP A 98 6.91 -21.34 -5.14
C ASP A 98 6.31 -20.89 -3.79
N TYR A 99 7.14 -20.90 -2.73
CA TYR A 99 6.70 -20.45 -1.41
C TYR A 99 6.54 -18.93 -1.34
N VAL A 100 7.48 -18.18 -1.91
CA VAL A 100 7.44 -16.72 -1.93
C VAL A 100 6.30 -16.22 -2.83
N GLU A 101 6.11 -16.85 -3.99
CA GLU A 101 4.98 -16.58 -4.89
C GLU A 101 3.66 -16.79 -4.15
N TYR A 102 3.49 -17.92 -3.46
CA TYR A 102 2.31 -18.21 -2.66
C TYR A 102 2.04 -17.14 -1.59
N LEU A 103 3.06 -16.66 -0.88
CA LEU A 103 2.91 -15.60 0.12
C LEU A 103 2.48 -14.26 -0.51
N ALA A 104 3.05 -13.91 -1.66
CA ALA A 104 2.68 -12.71 -2.40
C ALA A 104 1.21 -12.79 -2.88
N ASP A 105 0.81 -13.92 -3.44
CA ASP A 105 -0.56 -14.18 -3.89
C ASP A 105 -1.58 -14.09 -2.73
N LEU A 106 -1.23 -14.62 -1.57
CA LEU A 106 -2.08 -14.51 -0.39
C LEU A 106 -2.31 -13.03 0.02
N LEU A 107 -1.27 -12.19 -0.04
CA LEU A 107 -1.40 -10.77 0.26
C LEU A 107 -2.25 -10.02 -0.77
N ILE A 108 -2.27 -10.47 -2.03
CA ILE A 108 -3.05 -9.84 -3.11
C ILE A 108 -4.51 -10.29 -3.08
N ALA A 109 -4.75 -11.59 -2.92
CA ALA A 109 -6.05 -12.20 -3.13
C ALA A 109 -6.91 -12.31 -1.86
N ALA A 110 -6.31 -12.29 -0.66
CA ALA A 110 -7.03 -12.51 0.59
C ALA A 110 -7.90 -11.31 1.00
N GLU A 111 -8.95 -11.57 1.75
CA GLU A 111 -9.77 -10.56 2.39
C GLU A 111 -8.98 -9.77 3.46
N LEU A 112 -9.41 -8.54 3.75
CA LEU A 112 -8.69 -7.62 4.64
C LEU A 112 -8.29 -8.24 5.98
N GLU A 113 -9.21 -8.98 6.61
CA GLU A 113 -8.94 -9.61 7.91
C GLU A 113 -7.84 -10.68 7.83
N GLN A 114 -7.82 -11.44 6.75
CA GLN A 114 -6.79 -12.45 6.50
C GLN A 114 -5.45 -11.80 6.19
N ARG A 115 -5.44 -10.72 5.38
CA ARG A 115 -4.21 -9.97 5.07
C ARG A 115 -3.57 -9.38 6.31
N VAL A 116 -4.36 -8.85 7.26
CA VAL A 116 -3.85 -8.37 8.55
C VAL A 116 -3.09 -9.48 9.28
N LYS A 117 -3.68 -10.67 9.38
CA LYS A 117 -3.05 -11.83 10.05
C LYS A 117 -1.77 -12.27 9.35
N ILE A 118 -1.75 -12.24 8.00
CA ILE A 118 -0.57 -12.60 7.22
C ILE A 118 0.56 -11.58 7.45
N VAL A 119 0.27 -10.28 7.39
CA VAL A 119 1.26 -9.22 7.65
C VAL A 119 1.83 -9.33 9.06
N GLU A 120 0.98 -9.58 10.06
CA GLU A 120 1.42 -9.81 11.45
C GLU A 120 2.34 -11.03 11.56
N MET A 121 1.98 -12.14 10.93
CA MET A 121 2.78 -13.37 10.91
C MET A 121 4.14 -13.12 10.27
N LEU A 122 4.18 -12.55 9.07
CA LEU A 122 5.41 -12.28 8.32
C LEU A 122 6.39 -11.38 9.09
N ASN A 123 5.86 -10.37 9.80
CA ASN A 123 6.68 -9.48 10.63
C ASN A 123 7.13 -10.16 11.93
N LYS A 124 6.26 -10.93 12.58
CA LYS A 124 6.57 -11.62 13.84
C LYS A 124 7.63 -12.71 13.66
N ASP A 125 7.56 -13.44 12.56
CA ASP A 125 8.52 -14.48 12.22
C ASP A 125 9.87 -13.90 11.74
N GLY A 126 9.94 -12.57 11.55
CA GLY A 126 11.15 -11.87 11.10
C GLY A 126 11.51 -12.13 9.64
N LEU A 127 10.61 -12.77 8.87
CA LEU A 127 10.86 -13.12 7.47
C LEU A 127 11.13 -11.87 6.63
N ILE A 128 10.27 -10.86 6.73
CA ILE A 128 10.40 -9.63 5.94
C ILE A 128 11.70 -8.90 6.27
N ALA A 129 12.02 -8.74 7.55
CA ALA A 129 13.26 -8.08 7.97
C ALA A 129 14.50 -8.83 7.48
N GLY A 130 14.50 -10.16 7.56
CA GLY A 130 15.60 -11.00 7.05
C GLY A 130 15.78 -10.90 5.54
N LEU A 131 14.68 -10.85 4.78
CA LEU A 131 14.72 -10.68 3.33
C LEU A 131 15.20 -9.28 2.93
N GLU A 132 14.75 -8.23 3.61
CA GLU A 132 15.24 -6.85 3.36
C GLU A 132 16.75 -6.75 3.58
N GLU A 133 17.25 -7.27 4.71
CA GLU A 133 18.68 -7.26 5.01
C GLU A 133 19.50 -8.04 3.98
N ARG A 134 18.97 -9.16 3.50
CA ARG A 134 19.60 -9.96 2.46
C ARG A 134 19.62 -9.23 1.10
N LEU A 135 18.50 -8.67 0.68
CA LEU A 135 18.40 -7.90 -0.57
C LEU A 135 19.35 -6.70 -0.56
N ASP A 136 19.44 -5.99 0.56
CA ASP A 136 20.34 -4.86 0.71
C ASP A 136 21.81 -5.26 0.65
N ARG A 137 22.15 -6.43 1.19
CA ARG A 137 23.51 -6.98 1.11
C ARG A 137 23.91 -7.32 -0.32
N LEU A 138 23.03 -8.02 -1.03
CA LEU A 138 23.26 -8.39 -2.42
C LEU A 138 23.41 -7.16 -3.33
N LYS A 139 22.58 -6.13 -3.17
CA LYS A 139 22.73 -4.87 -3.91
C LYS A 139 24.09 -4.22 -3.67
N LYS A 140 24.59 -4.22 -2.44
CA LYS A 140 25.92 -3.66 -2.11
C LYS A 140 27.07 -4.47 -2.73
N GLU A 141 26.92 -5.79 -2.81
CA GLU A 141 27.89 -6.67 -3.44
C GLU A 141 27.96 -6.43 -4.95
N ASP A 142 26.79 -6.30 -5.62
CA ASP A 142 26.69 -6.02 -7.04
C ASP A 142 27.28 -4.62 -7.39
N ASP A 143 26.95 -3.59 -6.62
CA ASP A 143 27.52 -2.25 -6.77
C ASP A 143 29.04 -2.21 -6.57
N ALA A 144 29.57 -3.06 -5.70
CA ALA A 144 31.01 -3.17 -5.47
C ALA A 144 31.73 -3.86 -6.65
N HIS A 145 31.09 -4.88 -7.23
CA HIS A 145 31.61 -5.58 -8.41
C HIS A 145 31.60 -4.71 -9.66
N GLU A 146 30.54 -3.93 -9.89
CA GLU A 146 30.48 -2.98 -11.01
C GLU A 146 31.60 -1.94 -10.93
N LYS A 147 31.85 -1.39 -9.75
CA LYS A 147 32.91 -0.39 -9.54
C LYS A 147 34.32 -0.96 -9.76
N GLN A 148 34.54 -2.22 -9.43
CA GLN A 148 35.83 -2.91 -9.66
C GLN A 148 36.02 -3.28 -11.13
N SER A 149 34.95 -3.53 -11.87
CA SER A 149 35.01 -3.86 -13.31
C SER A 149 35.17 -2.64 -14.21
N ALA A 150 34.87 -1.44 -13.69
CA ALA A 150 34.96 -0.18 -14.41
C ALA A 150 36.28 0.60 -14.17
N ALA A 151 37.18 0.09 -13.33
CA ALA A 151 38.48 0.69 -12.99
C ALA A 151 39.65 -0.05 -13.66
#